data_9bfd07a181041643c5b35a4e50fe98e7
#
_entry.id   9bfd07a181041643c5b35a4e50fe98e7
#
_cell.length_a   1.000
_cell.length_b   1.000
_cell.length_c   1.000
_cell.angle_alpha   90.00
_cell.angle_beta   90.00
_cell.angle_gamma   90.00
#
_symmetry.space_group_name_H-M   'P 1'
#
loop_
_entity.id
_entity.type
_entity.pdbx_description
1 polymer ?
#
loop_
_entity_poly.entity_id
_entity_poly.type
_entity_poly.pdbx_seq_one_letter_code
_entity_poly.pdbx_strand_id
1 'polypeptide(L)'
;MERIIGYQYSETGAQGYYFYSGKKLLCKVSAGIFCPVLITGDETEWISDYDINSTILPGIKRTVVDNHTNKTVATITYLDRGKYHLDNGWDIECYGEVYRFFNGDQKIAEIRHCSKEEKFWIPQEEWRDFEPYFELIPEEEPDETSLLLIAGFPVLRFGLL
;
A
#
# COMPACT_ATOMS: atom_id res chain seq x y z
N MET A 1 12.23 2.48 16.76
CA MET A 1 11.09 1.89 16.01
C MET A 1 11.57 0.64 15.30
N GLU A 2 10.83 -0.46 15.40
CA GLU A 2 11.16 -1.67 14.67
C GLU A 2 10.93 -1.50 13.17
N ARG A 3 11.67 -2.27 12.37
CA ARG A 3 11.50 -2.24 10.90
C ARG A 3 10.12 -2.78 10.53
N ILE A 4 9.52 -2.17 9.52
CA ILE A 4 8.23 -2.61 9.00
C ILE A 4 8.49 -3.30 7.66
N ILE A 5 8.20 -4.59 7.61
CA ILE A 5 8.43 -5.43 6.43
C ILE A 5 7.09 -5.88 5.85
N GLY A 6 6.90 -5.66 4.56
CA GLY A 6 5.77 -6.18 3.82
C GLY A 6 6.13 -7.51 3.17
N TYR A 7 5.48 -8.57 3.61
CA TYR A 7 5.70 -9.92 3.09
C TYR A 7 4.69 -10.19 1.99
N GLN A 8 5.20 -10.48 0.80
CA GLN A 8 4.36 -10.86 -0.33
C GLN A 8 3.86 -12.29 -0.14
N TYR A 9 2.60 -12.51 -0.43
CA TYR A 9 2.03 -13.84 -0.58
C TYR A 9 1.28 -13.92 -1.91
N SER A 10 1.13 -15.14 -2.41
CA SER A 10 0.41 -15.41 -3.65
C SER A 10 -0.53 -16.59 -3.39
N GLU A 11 -1.81 -16.40 -3.71
CA GLU A 11 -2.84 -17.43 -3.73
C GLU A 11 -3.45 -17.49 -5.12
N THR A 12 -4.17 -18.56 -5.43
CA THR A 12 -4.85 -18.68 -6.72
C THR A 12 -5.82 -17.52 -6.92
N GLY A 13 -5.48 -16.61 -7.85
CA GLY A 13 -6.30 -15.46 -8.20
C GLY A 13 -6.16 -14.25 -7.24
N ALA A 14 -5.28 -14.30 -6.25
CA ALA A 14 -5.07 -13.20 -5.33
C ALA A 14 -3.59 -12.98 -5.05
N GLN A 15 -3.21 -11.72 -4.92
CA GLN A 15 -1.89 -11.29 -4.47
C GLN A 15 -2.05 -10.29 -3.34
N GLY A 16 -1.08 -10.23 -2.46
CA GLY A 16 -1.13 -9.26 -1.40
C GLY A 16 0.12 -9.18 -0.58
N TYR A 17 0.05 -8.32 0.42
CA TYR A 17 1.12 -8.04 1.34
C TYR A 17 0.62 -8.02 2.77
N TYR A 18 1.40 -8.63 3.67
CA TYR A 18 1.18 -8.55 5.11
C TYR A 18 2.32 -7.73 5.68
N PHE A 19 2.00 -6.60 6.29
CA PHE A 19 3.00 -5.71 6.89
C PHE A 19 3.15 -5.99 8.38
N TYR A 20 4.38 -6.31 8.79
CA TYR A 20 4.73 -6.63 10.17
C TYR A 20 5.76 -5.64 10.70
N SER A 21 5.60 -5.24 11.95
CA SER A 21 6.65 -4.59 12.74
C SER A 21 7.20 -5.64 13.70
N GLY A 22 8.41 -6.13 13.44
CA GLY A 22 8.89 -7.32 14.12
C GLY A 22 7.97 -8.52 13.85
N LYS A 23 7.35 -9.06 14.90
CA LYS A 23 6.40 -10.17 14.80
C LYS A 23 4.94 -9.74 14.91
N LYS A 24 4.69 -8.44 15.01
CA LYS A 24 3.34 -7.89 15.12
C LYS A 24 2.79 -7.54 13.76
N LEU A 25 1.66 -8.13 13.39
CA LEU A 25 0.93 -7.78 12.17
C LEU A 25 0.31 -6.40 12.33
N LEU A 26 0.63 -5.49 11.41
CA LEU A 26 0.08 -4.13 11.38
C LEU A 26 -1.12 -4.01 10.45
N CYS A 27 -1.00 -4.56 9.25
CA CYS A 27 -2.08 -4.50 8.26
C CYS A 27 -1.89 -5.54 7.16
N LYS A 28 -2.97 -5.74 6.41
CA LYS A 28 -3.01 -6.61 5.23
C LYS A 28 -3.50 -5.81 4.04
N VAL A 29 -2.87 -6.00 2.89
CA VAL A 29 -3.29 -5.40 1.62
C VAL A 29 -3.46 -6.54 0.62
N SER A 30 -4.63 -6.67 0.03
CA SER A 30 -4.89 -7.74 -0.94
C SER A 30 -5.59 -7.23 -2.18
N ALA A 31 -5.28 -7.83 -3.32
CA ALA A 31 -5.95 -7.59 -4.58
C ALA A 31 -5.98 -8.87 -5.40
N GLY A 32 -7.08 -9.13 -6.09
CA GLY A 32 -7.18 -10.17 -7.10
C GLY A 32 -7.31 -9.57 -8.49
N ILE A 33 -7.30 -10.42 -9.52
CA ILE A 33 -7.58 -10.01 -10.89
C ILE A 33 -9.05 -9.57 -10.96
N PHE A 34 -9.30 -8.32 -11.37
CA PHE A 34 -10.64 -7.72 -11.42
C PHE A 34 -11.36 -7.67 -10.07
N CYS A 35 -10.63 -7.85 -8.98
CA CYS A 35 -11.16 -7.72 -7.63
C CYS A 35 -10.80 -6.38 -7.02
N PRO A 36 -11.62 -5.85 -6.09
CA PRO A 36 -11.23 -4.64 -5.38
C PRO A 36 -9.98 -4.86 -4.54
N VAL A 37 -9.27 -3.79 -4.26
CA VAL A 37 -8.20 -3.78 -3.27
C VAL A 37 -8.82 -3.67 -1.89
N LEU A 38 -8.42 -4.57 -0.98
CA LEU A 38 -8.82 -4.54 0.42
C LEU A 38 -7.61 -4.18 1.28
N ILE A 39 -7.79 -3.21 2.16
CA ILE A 39 -6.77 -2.80 3.12
C ILE A 39 -7.37 -2.97 4.52
N THR A 40 -6.78 -3.85 5.30
CA THR A 40 -7.31 -4.24 6.61
C THR A 40 -6.30 -3.96 7.71
N GLY A 41 -6.70 -3.11 8.68
CA GLY A 41 -5.97 -2.87 9.93
C GLY A 41 -6.63 -3.61 11.09
N ASP A 42 -6.35 -3.17 12.33
CA ASP A 42 -6.92 -3.81 13.53
C ASP A 42 -8.45 -3.73 13.57
N GLU A 43 -9.01 -2.54 13.41
CA GLU A 43 -10.46 -2.29 13.43
C GLU A 43 -10.94 -1.59 12.16
N THR A 44 -10.06 -1.47 11.17
CA THR A 44 -10.28 -0.69 9.96
C THR A 44 -10.30 -1.61 8.76
N GLU A 45 -11.28 -1.43 7.89
CA GLU A 45 -11.33 -2.13 6.61
C GLU A 45 -11.69 -1.12 5.52
N TRP A 46 -10.79 -0.97 4.55
CA TRP A 46 -11.00 -0.10 3.41
C TRP A 46 -11.08 -0.91 2.13
N ILE A 47 -11.85 -0.41 1.18
CA ILE A 47 -12.02 -1.02 -0.12
C ILE A 47 -11.80 0.03 -1.21
N SER A 48 -11.16 -0.38 -2.30
CA SER A 48 -11.03 0.45 -3.49
C SER A 48 -11.35 -0.39 -4.71
N ASP A 49 -12.41 -0.03 -5.42
CA ASP A 49 -12.86 -0.76 -6.59
C ASP A 49 -11.90 -0.61 -7.76
N TYR A 50 -11.77 -1.68 -8.52
CA TYR A 50 -11.01 -1.71 -9.75
C TYR A 50 -11.91 -1.30 -10.92
N ASP A 51 -11.51 -0.26 -11.66
CA ASP A 51 -12.19 0.15 -12.87
C ASP A 51 -11.40 -0.29 -14.09
N ILE A 52 -11.86 -1.38 -14.74
CA ILE A 52 -11.22 -1.95 -15.93
C ILE A 52 -11.39 -1.06 -17.17
N ASN A 53 -12.34 -0.13 -17.14
CA ASN A 53 -12.62 0.77 -18.25
C ASN A 53 -11.85 2.08 -18.17
N SER A 54 -11.15 2.32 -17.06
CA SER A 54 -10.38 3.56 -16.92
C SER A 54 -9.18 3.55 -17.86
N THR A 55 -9.09 4.59 -18.68
CA THR A 55 -7.91 4.83 -19.51
C THR A 55 -6.85 5.54 -18.67
N ILE A 56 -5.60 5.09 -18.77
CA ILE A 56 -4.51 5.64 -17.97
C ILE A 56 -4.08 6.99 -18.56
N LEU A 57 -4.68 8.06 -18.04
CA LEU A 57 -4.39 9.43 -18.45
C LEU A 57 -4.14 10.29 -17.21
N PRO A 58 -3.29 11.34 -17.30
CA PRO A 58 -3.16 12.30 -16.21
C PRO A 58 -4.52 12.83 -15.77
N GLY A 59 -4.75 12.92 -14.46
CA GLY A 59 -6.01 13.34 -13.88
C GLY A 59 -6.97 12.22 -13.52
N ILE A 60 -6.66 10.96 -13.87
CA ILE A 60 -7.47 9.81 -13.44
C ILE A 60 -7.38 9.68 -11.93
N LYS A 61 -8.53 9.36 -11.33
CA LYS A 61 -8.68 9.25 -9.88
C LYS A 61 -9.08 7.85 -9.46
N ARG A 62 -8.60 7.45 -8.30
CA ARG A 62 -9.03 6.25 -7.60
C ARG A 62 -9.44 6.60 -6.19
N THR A 63 -10.58 6.09 -5.75
CA THR A 63 -11.15 6.38 -4.44
C THR A 63 -11.01 5.18 -3.52
N VAL A 64 -10.62 5.44 -2.28
CA VAL A 64 -10.57 4.46 -1.20
C VAL A 64 -11.70 4.79 -0.23
N VAL A 65 -12.52 3.79 0.11
CA VAL A 65 -13.73 3.96 0.90
C VAL A 65 -13.65 3.08 2.14
N ASP A 66 -14.10 3.61 3.28
CA ASP A 66 -14.26 2.83 4.49
C ASP A 66 -15.45 1.87 4.30
N ASN A 67 -15.19 0.57 4.46
CA ASN A 67 -16.19 -0.46 4.19
C ASN A 67 -17.29 -0.54 5.26
N HIS A 68 -17.09 0.07 6.42
CA HIS A 68 -18.10 0.10 7.50
C HIS A 68 -19.02 1.31 7.38
N THR A 69 -18.50 2.47 6.99
CA THR A 69 -19.24 3.73 6.97
C THR A 69 -19.61 4.21 5.57
N ASN A 70 -19.04 3.62 4.53
CA ASN A 70 -19.14 4.05 3.13
C ASN A 70 -18.62 5.48 2.87
N LYS A 71 -17.84 6.03 3.80
CA LYS A 71 -17.22 7.34 3.61
C LYS A 71 -15.90 7.21 2.85
N THR A 72 -15.65 8.19 1.99
CA THR A 72 -14.37 8.27 1.27
C THR A 72 -13.26 8.60 2.26
N VAL A 73 -12.24 7.73 2.28
CA VAL A 73 -11.04 7.92 3.11
C VAL A 73 -10.02 8.76 2.38
N ALA A 74 -9.80 8.46 1.11
CA ALA A 74 -8.81 9.14 0.29
C ALA A 74 -9.17 9.05 -1.19
N THR A 75 -8.75 10.05 -1.94
CA THR A 75 -8.80 10.04 -3.40
C THR A 75 -7.39 10.22 -3.92
N ILE A 76 -6.93 9.28 -4.74
CA ILE A 76 -5.62 9.29 -5.37
C ILE A 76 -5.78 9.80 -6.78
N THR A 77 -5.04 10.84 -7.16
CA THR A 77 -5.02 11.36 -8.53
C THR A 77 -3.67 11.05 -9.16
N TYR A 78 -3.69 10.38 -10.31
CA TYR A 78 -2.50 10.21 -11.13
C TYR A 78 -2.19 11.52 -11.85
N LEU A 79 -0.96 12.02 -11.69
CA LEU A 79 -0.54 13.27 -12.35
C LEU A 79 0.19 12.98 -13.66
N ASP A 80 1.36 12.40 -13.61
CA ASP A 80 2.19 11.97 -14.73
C ASP A 80 3.53 11.45 -14.23
N ARG A 81 4.20 10.60 -15.03
CA ARG A 81 5.59 10.17 -14.79
C ARG A 81 5.86 9.63 -13.39
N GLY A 82 4.94 8.80 -12.88
CA GLY A 82 5.11 8.20 -11.56
C GLY A 82 4.80 9.14 -10.41
N LYS A 83 4.09 10.23 -10.66
CA LYS A 83 3.66 11.18 -9.63
C LYS A 83 2.18 11.07 -9.37
N TYR A 84 1.82 11.11 -8.09
CA TYR A 84 0.45 10.97 -7.60
C TYR A 84 0.18 12.02 -6.53
N HIS A 85 -1.07 12.39 -6.39
CA HIS A 85 -1.53 13.32 -5.35
C HIS A 85 -2.70 12.70 -4.60
N LEU A 86 -2.69 12.82 -3.27
CA LEU A 86 -3.80 12.46 -2.42
C LEU A 86 -4.52 13.71 -1.95
N ASP A 87 -5.84 13.60 -1.79
CA ASP A 87 -6.69 14.71 -1.33
C ASP A 87 -6.39 15.16 0.10
N ASN A 88 -5.65 14.37 0.89
CA ASN A 88 -5.17 14.78 2.21
C ASN A 88 -3.96 15.75 2.14
N GLY A 89 -3.47 16.06 0.95
CA GLY A 89 -2.34 16.95 0.73
C GLY A 89 -1.01 16.24 0.48
N TRP A 90 -0.98 14.91 0.49
CA TRP A 90 0.24 14.17 0.21
C TRP A 90 0.55 14.12 -1.28
N ASP A 91 1.83 14.18 -1.60
CA ASP A 91 2.36 13.89 -2.92
C ASP A 91 3.21 12.63 -2.88
N ILE A 92 3.10 11.79 -3.89
CA ILE A 92 3.81 10.52 -3.95
C ILE A 92 4.59 10.48 -5.26
N GLU A 93 5.86 10.11 -5.15
CA GLU A 93 6.74 9.88 -6.29
C GLU A 93 7.14 8.41 -6.33
N CYS A 94 6.98 7.80 -7.50
CA CYS A 94 7.36 6.43 -7.74
C CYS A 94 8.45 6.38 -8.81
N TYR A 95 9.62 5.86 -8.45
CA TYR A 95 10.73 5.64 -9.39
C TYR A 95 11.12 4.16 -9.34
N GLY A 96 10.78 3.44 -10.40
CA GLY A 96 10.90 1.98 -10.37
C GLY A 96 9.99 1.42 -9.30
N GLU A 97 10.54 0.76 -8.29
CA GLU A 97 9.78 0.19 -7.18
C GLU A 97 10.07 0.88 -5.85
N VAL A 98 10.54 2.13 -5.92
CA VAL A 98 10.72 2.98 -4.74
C VAL A 98 9.61 4.01 -4.71
N TYR A 99 8.90 4.07 -3.60
CA TYR A 99 7.79 4.99 -3.38
C TYR A 99 8.19 5.98 -2.29
N ARG A 100 8.10 7.27 -2.59
CA ARG A 100 8.38 8.34 -1.63
C ARG A 100 7.13 9.16 -1.38
N PHE A 101 6.81 9.34 -0.12
CA PHE A 101 5.60 10.05 0.33
C PHE A 101 6.00 11.38 0.94
N PHE A 102 5.37 12.45 0.49
CA PHE A 102 5.67 13.81 0.94
C PHE A 102 4.41 14.51 1.44
N ASN A 103 4.56 15.29 2.48
CA ASN A 103 3.54 16.25 2.91
C ASN A 103 4.15 17.65 2.75
N GLY A 104 3.77 18.35 1.67
CA GLY A 104 4.48 19.54 1.24
C GLY A 104 5.91 19.20 0.82
N ASP A 105 6.89 19.87 1.37
CA ASP A 105 8.31 19.62 1.08
C ASP A 105 8.93 18.55 2.00
N GLN A 106 8.18 18.09 3.00
CA GLN A 106 8.68 17.13 3.98
C GLN A 106 8.39 15.70 3.54
N LYS A 107 9.44 14.90 3.41
CA LYS A 107 9.31 13.46 3.21
C LYS A 107 8.80 12.82 4.51
N ILE A 108 7.71 12.06 4.41
CA ILE A 108 7.09 11.41 5.58
C ILE A 108 7.34 9.91 5.63
N ALA A 109 7.56 9.28 4.48
CA ALA A 109 7.83 7.85 4.43
C ALA A 109 8.43 7.46 3.08
N GLU A 110 9.00 6.26 3.05
CA GLU A 110 9.48 5.62 1.84
C GLU A 110 9.13 4.13 1.89
N ILE A 111 8.80 3.56 0.74
CA ILE A 111 8.73 2.11 0.56
C ILE A 111 9.75 1.73 -0.49
N ARG A 112 10.55 0.71 -0.20
CA ARG A 112 11.53 0.15 -1.13
C ARG A 112 11.56 -1.36 -1.04
N HIS A 113 12.20 -2.01 -2.00
CA HIS A 113 12.42 -3.45 -1.93
C HIS A 113 13.35 -3.82 -0.79
N CYS A 114 13.07 -4.97 -0.18
CA CYS A 114 14.01 -5.58 0.75
C CYS A 114 15.26 -6.05 0.02
N SER A 115 16.41 -5.99 0.70
CA SER A 115 17.64 -6.59 0.21
C SER A 115 17.50 -8.12 0.19
N LYS A 116 17.86 -8.75 -0.93
CA LYS A 116 17.83 -10.22 -1.06
C LYS A 116 18.89 -10.92 -0.21
N GLU A 117 19.91 -10.20 0.21
CA GLU A 117 21.01 -10.73 1.03
C GLU A 117 20.68 -10.72 2.51
N GLU A 118 19.67 -9.96 2.91
CA GLU A 118 19.27 -9.82 4.29
C GLU A 118 18.32 -10.93 4.72
N LYS A 119 18.55 -11.48 5.90
CA LYS A 119 17.68 -12.53 6.47
C LYS A 119 16.61 -11.89 7.35
N PHE A 120 15.37 -12.28 7.09
CA PHE A 120 14.21 -11.82 7.84
C PHE A 120 13.52 -12.98 8.52
N TRP A 121 12.88 -12.69 9.65
CA TRP A 121 11.90 -13.60 10.22
C TRP A 121 10.73 -13.74 9.24
N ILE A 122 10.27 -14.97 9.02
CA ILE A 122 9.17 -15.26 8.10
C ILE A 122 7.93 -15.64 8.89
N PRO A 123 6.76 -15.00 8.66
CA PRO A 123 5.51 -15.43 9.26
C PRO A 123 5.19 -16.88 8.90
N GLN A 124 4.66 -17.64 9.85
CA GLN A 124 4.32 -19.05 9.66
C GLN A 124 2.81 -19.20 9.57
N GLU A 125 2.31 -19.50 8.38
CA GLU A 125 0.92 -19.93 8.18
C GLU A 125 0.92 -21.21 7.35
N GLU A 126 0.00 -22.15 7.64
CA GLU A 126 0.06 -23.53 7.15
C GLU A 126 0.00 -23.68 5.63
N TRP A 127 -0.60 -22.71 4.94
CA TRP A 127 -0.83 -22.82 3.48
C TRP A 127 -0.33 -21.61 2.69
N ARG A 128 0.45 -20.78 3.28
CA ARG A 128 0.96 -19.57 2.60
C ARG A 128 2.47 -19.49 2.67
N ASP A 129 3.06 -19.27 1.52
CA ASP A 129 4.46 -18.92 1.42
C ASP A 129 4.59 -17.40 1.47
N PHE A 130 5.40 -16.91 2.40
CA PHE A 130 5.67 -15.49 2.56
C PHE A 130 7.10 -15.19 2.14
N GLU A 131 7.27 -14.12 1.37
CA GLU A 131 8.59 -13.60 1.02
C GLU A 131 8.69 -12.14 1.42
N PRO A 132 9.78 -11.73 2.10
CA PRO A 132 10.04 -10.30 2.32
C PRO A 132 10.12 -9.60 0.98
N TYR A 133 9.33 -8.56 0.78
CA TYR A 133 9.27 -7.86 -0.49
C TYR A 133 9.50 -6.37 -0.34
N PHE A 134 8.77 -5.71 0.55
CA PHE A 134 8.89 -4.28 0.80
C PHE A 134 9.40 -3.99 2.21
N GLU A 135 10.17 -2.92 2.31
CA GLU A 135 10.44 -2.28 3.59
C GLU A 135 9.76 -0.91 3.59
N LEU A 136 8.91 -0.68 4.58
CA LEU A 136 8.24 0.60 4.79
C LEU A 136 9.02 1.37 5.85
N ILE A 137 9.53 2.55 5.47
CA ILE A 137 10.41 3.35 6.31
C ILE A 137 9.72 4.70 6.59
N PRO A 138 8.99 4.84 7.71
CA PRO A 138 8.41 6.11 8.08
C PRO A 138 9.45 7.01 8.73
N GLU A 139 9.33 8.33 8.55
CA GLU A 139 10.18 9.31 9.22
C GLU A 139 9.82 9.44 10.71
N GLU A 140 8.52 9.30 11.01
CA GLU A 140 7.99 9.27 12.38
C GLU A 140 6.99 8.13 12.48
N GLU A 141 6.68 7.69 13.70
CA GLU A 141 5.67 6.66 13.89
C GLU A 141 4.31 7.11 13.30
N PRO A 142 3.80 6.45 12.26
CA PRO A 142 2.56 6.88 11.62
C PRO A 142 1.34 6.47 12.47
N ASP A 143 0.27 7.25 12.38
CA ASP A 143 -1.02 6.79 12.87
C ASP A 143 -1.56 5.67 11.96
N GLU A 144 -2.63 5.01 12.37
CA GLU A 144 -3.18 3.88 11.62
C GLU A 144 -3.62 4.28 10.21
N THR A 145 -4.31 5.41 10.06
CA THR A 145 -4.76 5.90 8.76
C THR A 145 -3.59 6.13 7.81
N SER A 146 -2.56 6.82 8.27
CA SER A 146 -1.35 7.07 7.48
C SER A 146 -0.63 5.78 7.10
N LEU A 147 -0.49 4.86 8.04
CA LEU A 147 0.14 3.56 7.80
C LEU A 147 -0.60 2.78 6.71
N LEU A 148 -1.92 2.71 6.78
CA LEU A 148 -2.74 1.98 5.81
C LEU A 148 -2.68 2.59 4.42
N LEU A 149 -2.67 3.93 4.31
CA LEU A 149 -2.52 4.61 3.02
C LEU A 149 -1.15 4.34 2.41
N ILE A 150 -0.10 4.41 3.20
CA ILE A 150 1.26 4.15 2.73
C ILE A 150 1.40 2.69 2.30
N ALA A 151 1.02 1.75 3.17
CA ALA A 151 1.15 0.32 2.90
C ALA A 151 0.29 -0.13 1.71
N GLY A 152 -0.88 0.45 1.53
CA GLY A 152 -1.80 0.10 0.44
C GLY A 152 -1.42 0.69 -0.92
N PHE A 153 -0.64 1.77 -0.93
CA PHE A 153 -0.37 2.52 -2.15
C PHE A 153 0.27 1.68 -3.28
N PRO A 154 1.27 0.83 -3.03
CA PRO A 154 1.86 0.03 -4.10
C PRO A 154 0.86 -0.84 -4.86
N VAL A 155 -0.20 -1.29 -4.21
CA VAL A 155 -1.26 -2.08 -4.83
C VAL A 155 -2.31 -1.17 -5.46
N LEU A 156 -2.69 -0.09 -4.78
CA LEU A 156 -3.69 0.86 -5.28
C LEU A 156 -3.28 1.51 -6.60
N ARG A 157 -2.00 1.79 -6.78
CA ARG A 157 -1.52 2.45 -8.00
C ARG A 157 -1.69 1.62 -9.27
N PHE A 158 -1.80 0.30 -9.17
CA PHE A 158 -1.91 -0.56 -10.36
C PHE A 158 -3.16 -0.27 -11.19
N GLY A 159 -4.20 0.26 -10.61
CA GLY A 159 -5.36 0.74 -11.35
C GLY A 159 -5.15 2.11 -12.01
N LEU A 160 -3.99 2.73 -11.79
CA LEU A 160 -3.66 4.08 -12.25
C LEU A 160 -2.40 4.12 -13.12
N LEU A 161 -1.95 2.97 -13.59
CA LEU A 161 -0.76 2.89 -14.46
C LEU A 161 -1.07 3.16 -15.91
#